data_5632160fc933c647aae4ea1a5caac5e4
#
_entry.id   5632160fc933c647aae4ea1a5caac5e4
#
_cell.length_a   1.000
_cell.length_b   1.000
_cell.length_c   1.000
_cell.angle_alpha   90.00
_cell.angle_beta   90.00
_cell.angle_gamma   90.00
#
_symmetry.space_group_name_H-M   'P 1'
#
loop_
_entity.id
_entity.type
_entity.pdbx_description
1 polymer ?
#
loop_
_entity_poly.entity_id
_entity_poly.type
_entity_poly.pdbx_seq_one_letter_code
_entity_poly.pdbx_strand_id
1 'polypeptide(L)'
;MAPPLDYATAALRVQLLQAAEGGDLRLFKKTARALDGGKGRLREAVEAAIAANCGAGPLHVAAVHGRIPVCAYLVEDLQFNVDTTDESGETPLSYAVVNGVVNTVRYLLDHGANPDEPIGDLRCTALHMAVTQGNCEIVKVLLSKGADVNFYCHWGTPLHIAAAYGFDDAMKILLDHNADCNKSVCIADTPLIVALRAHRQKCVKLLIKAGADLKGVGSAAPIIVAITEGLTECLRCLIKAGADPNVLDDFGCLPIEVAASHNSRADVKILFPLTSCIPSVRDWSIDGIIAHVKSREEDDPILNMNPANMKLEANKAYRRKDYIAAARLYNTALSYFPEDKTLISNRSLCWLKMGEGDKALRDAQVSRALHRDWPKACFREGAARMLLKDYEKACDAFVDGLKIDPGNAEIEDALREALQSLKISDGAKKDH
;
A
#
# COMPACT_ATOMS: atom_id res chain seq x y z
N MET A 1 4.61 -38.79 24.61
CA MET A 1 5.36 -38.25 25.77
C MET A 1 6.58 -37.54 25.21
N ALA A 2 6.69 -36.25 25.34
CA ALA A 2 7.92 -35.51 25.03
C ALA A 2 9.01 -35.99 26.01
N PRO A 3 10.27 -36.19 25.59
CA PRO A 3 11.35 -36.53 26.49
C PRO A 3 11.52 -35.43 27.55
N PRO A 4 11.94 -35.77 28.79
CA PRO A 4 12.13 -34.80 29.84
C PRO A 4 13.10 -33.71 29.36
N LEU A 5 12.70 -32.44 29.47
CA LEU A 5 13.56 -31.30 29.17
C LEU A 5 14.84 -31.44 29.98
N ASP A 6 15.97 -31.69 29.29
CA ASP A 6 17.28 -31.65 29.92
C ASP A 6 17.59 -30.21 30.29
N TYR A 7 17.34 -29.86 31.55
CA TYR A 7 17.54 -28.52 32.10
C TYR A 7 18.97 -27.98 31.85
N ALA A 8 19.95 -28.86 31.79
CA ALA A 8 21.33 -28.48 31.51
C ALA A 8 21.49 -27.99 30.06
N THR A 9 20.92 -28.75 29.11
CA THR A 9 20.92 -28.33 27.68
C THR A 9 20.11 -27.04 27.46
N ALA A 10 18.96 -26.86 28.10
CA ALA A 10 18.19 -25.64 28.03
C ALA A 10 18.98 -24.43 28.57
N ALA A 11 19.66 -24.57 29.72
CA ALA A 11 20.52 -23.54 30.28
C ALA A 11 21.69 -23.15 29.34
N LEU A 12 22.32 -24.14 28.71
CA LEU A 12 23.40 -23.90 27.74
C LEU A 12 22.88 -23.15 26.48
N ARG A 13 21.66 -23.45 25.98
CA ARG A 13 21.07 -22.73 24.86
C ARG A 13 20.82 -21.26 25.20
N VAL A 14 20.26 -20.98 26.39
CA VAL A 14 20.08 -19.60 26.86
C VAL A 14 21.44 -18.91 26.99
N GLN A 15 22.43 -19.55 27.56
CA GLN A 15 23.78 -18.98 27.67
C GLN A 15 24.43 -18.71 26.31
N LEU A 16 24.18 -19.56 25.31
CA LEU A 16 24.66 -19.35 23.96
C LEU A 16 24.04 -18.07 23.33
N LEU A 17 22.72 -17.90 23.44
CA LEU A 17 22.04 -16.73 22.95
C LEU A 17 22.49 -15.47 23.69
N GLN A 18 22.69 -15.51 24.99
CA GLN A 18 23.24 -14.39 25.77
C GLN A 18 24.68 -14.05 25.33
N ALA A 19 25.51 -15.05 25.03
CA ALA A 19 26.85 -14.84 24.50
C ALA A 19 26.80 -14.20 23.07
N ALA A 20 25.80 -14.59 22.25
CA ALA A 20 25.55 -13.95 20.96
C ALA A 20 25.12 -12.50 21.12
N GLU A 21 24.19 -12.22 22.02
CA GLU A 21 23.72 -10.87 22.37
C GLU A 21 24.85 -9.97 22.87
N GLY A 22 25.63 -10.48 23.82
CA GLY A 22 26.78 -9.76 24.39
C GLY A 22 27.98 -9.60 23.44
N GLY A 23 28.05 -10.43 22.40
CA GLY A 23 29.17 -10.46 21.46
C GLY A 23 30.41 -11.16 22.00
N ASP A 24 30.30 -11.93 23.08
CA ASP A 24 31.44 -12.71 23.63
C ASP A 24 31.64 -13.97 22.79
N LEU A 25 32.46 -13.85 21.75
CA LEU A 25 32.80 -14.96 20.85
C LEU A 25 33.52 -16.11 21.59
N ARG A 26 34.29 -15.82 22.64
CA ARG A 26 34.98 -16.87 23.41
C ARG A 26 33.99 -17.71 24.19
N LEU A 27 33.10 -17.05 24.91
CA LEU A 27 31.99 -17.68 25.63
C LEU A 27 31.09 -18.44 24.67
N PHE A 28 30.72 -17.82 23.55
CA PHE A 28 29.89 -18.43 22.49
C PHE A 28 30.51 -19.76 22.01
N LYS A 29 31.79 -19.75 21.59
CA LYS A 29 32.52 -20.95 21.13
C LYS A 29 32.62 -22.03 22.22
N LYS A 30 32.83 -21.62 23.46
CA LYS A 30 32.89 -22.56 24.61
C LYS A 30 31.52 -23.22 24.84
N THR A 31 30.46 -22.45 24.87
CA THR A 31 29.10 -22.95 25.10
C THR A 31 28.60 -23.82 23.94
N ALA A 32 28.90 -23.42 22.69
CA ALA A 32 28.60 -24.23 21.51
C ALA A 32 29.24 -25.64 21.57
N ARG A 33 30.52 -25.72 21.97
CA ARG A 33 31.22 -27.02 22.16
C ARG A 33 30.59 -27.84 23.29
N ALA A 34 30.15 -27.19 24.36
CA ALA A 34 29.48 -27.89 25.46
C ALA A 34 28.10 -28.44 25.01
N LEU A 35 27.36 -27.73 24.16
CA LEU A 35 26.13 -28.21 23.56
C LEU A 35 26.33 -29.38 22.61
N ASP A 36 27.41 -29.38 21.80
CA ASP A 36 27.77 -30.50 20.92
C ASP A 36 28.14 -31.77 21.71
N GLY A 37 28.70 -31.60 22.91
CA GLY A 37 29.10 -32.72 23.77
C GLY A 37 30.11 -33.67 23.12
N GLY A 38 30.93 -33.19 22.18
CA GLY A 38 31.92 -33.98 21.44
C GLY A 38 31.35 -34.88 20.35
N LYS A 39 30.10 -34.66 19.93
CA LYS A 39 29.42 -35.47 18.90
C LYS A 39 29.83 -35.08 17.48
N GLY A 40 30.60 -34.02 17.29
CA GLY A 40 31.02 -33.51 15.97
C GLY A 40 29.90 -32.91 15.14
N ARG A 41 28.79 -32.50 15.79
CA ARG A 41 27.63 -31.88 15.16
C ARG A 41 27.41 -30.46 15.69
N LEU A 42 28.50 -29.70 15.74
CA LEU A 42 28.53 -28.36 16.34
C LEU A 42 27.52 -27.39 15.69
N ARG A 43 27.39 -27.44 14.37
CA ARG A 43 26.42 -26.63 13.63
C ARG A 43 24.99 -26.93 14.08
N GLU A 44 24.59 -28.21 14.06
CA GLU A 44 23.24 -28.63 14.44
C GLU A 44 22.92 -28.28 15.91
N ALA A 45 23.90 -28.42 16.80
CA ALA A 45 23.75 -28.08 18.23
C ALA A 45 23.51 -26.56 18.42
N VAL A 46 24.14 -25.70 17.62
CA VAL A 46 24.00 -24.26 17.64
C VAL A 46 22.67 -23.82 16.95
N GLU A 47 22.33 -24.44 15.82
CA GLU A 47 21.05 -24.20 15.13
C GLU A 47 19.82 -24.49 16.01
N ALA A 48 19.94 -25.53 16.87
CA ALA A 48 18.87 -25.88 17.81
C ALA A 48 18.71 -24.90 18.98
N ALA A 49 19.58 -23.90 19.11
CA ALA A 49 19.47 -22.87 20.14
C ALA A 49 18.61 -21.70 19.59
N ILE A 50 17.31 -21.75 19.85
CA ILE A 50 16.33 -20.73 19.44
C ILE A 50 15.75 -20.03 20.64
N ALA A 51 15.39 -18.75 20.49
CA ALA A 51 14.75 -17.95 21.51
C ALA A 51 13.30 -18.41 21.77
N ALA A 52 12.92 -18.48 23.05
CA ALA A 52 11.63 -19.06 23.46
C ALA A 52 10.39 -18.27 22.97
N ASN A 53 10.54 -16.98 22.64
CA ASN A 53 9.41 -16.10 22.33
C ASN A 53 9.16 -15.86 20.86
N CYS A 54 10.13 -16.16 19.98
CA CYS A 54 10.01 -15.84 18.54
C CYS A 54 10.73 -16.81 17.61
N GLY A 55 11.36 -17.86 18.15
CA GLY A 55 12.12 -18.79 17.32
C GLY A 55 13.44 -18.22 16.74
N ALA A 56 13.86 -17.01 17.15
CA ALA A 56 15.08 -16.39 16.66
C ALA A 56 16.32 -17.18 17.06
N GLY A 57 17.10 -17.58 16.06
CA GLY A 57 18.36 -18.31 16.25
C GLY A 57 19.53 -17.38 16.59
N PRO A 58 20.71 -17.97 16.87
CA PRO A 58 21.91 -17.21 17.28
C PRO A 58 22.35 -16.15 16.26
N LEU A 59 22.11 -16.36 14.96
CA LEU A 59 22.46 -15.38 13.93
C LEU A 59 21.52 -14.16 13.97
N HIS A 60 20.23 -14.36 14.24
CA HIS A 60 19.29 -13.25 14.43
C HIS A 60 19.69 -12.39 15.65
N VAL A 61 20.00 -13.06 16.78
CA VAL A 61 20.40 -12.38 18.01
C VAL A 61 21.71 -11.61 17.82
N ALA A 62 22.71 -12.20 17.16
CA ALA A 62 23.97 -11.54 16.88
C ALA A 62 23.77 -10.36 15.89
N ALA A 63 22.88 -10.51 14.91
CA ALA A 63 22.60 -9.48 13.90
C ALA A 63 21.92 -8.26 14.50
N VAL A 64 20.87 -8.45 15.32
CA VAL A 64 20.13 -7.34 15.95
C VAL A 64 21.01 -6.49 16.87
N HIS A 65 22.02 -7.10 17.52
CA HIS A 65 22.93 -6.41 18.42
C HIS A 65 24.26 -5.99 17.77
N GLY A 66 24.42 -6.21 16.46
CA GLY A 66 25.61 -5.76 15.74
C GLY A 66 26.89 -6.54 16.04
N ARG A 67 26.76 -7.80 16.42
CA ARG A 67 27.90 -8.62 16.88
C ARG A 67 28.59 -9.31 15.72
N ILE A 68 29.21 -8.53 14.83
CA ILE A 68 29.87 -9.01 13.62
C ILE A 68 30.81 -10.20 13.87
N PRO A 69 31.68 -10.23 14.93
CA PRO A 69 32.53 -11.40 15.16
C PRO A 69 31.77 -12.70 15.39
N VAL A 70 30.57 -12.65 15.98
CA VAL A 70 29.71 -13.82 16.18
C VAL A 70 29.00 -14.16 14.85
N CYS A 71 28.51 -13.16 14.10
CA CYS A 71 27.95 -13.37 12.78
C CYS A 71 28.96 -14.06 11.85
N ALA A 72 30.22 -13.57 11.83
CA ALA A 72 31.28 -14.16 11.03
C ALA A 72 31.57 -15.63 11.41
N TYR A 73 31.64 -15.91 12.68
CA TYR A 73 31.81 -17.29 13.12
C TYR A 73 30.65 -18.19 12.68
N LEU A 74 29.43 -17.72 12.77
CA LEU A 74 28.24 -18.47 12.35
C LEU A 74 28.22 -18.70 10.83
N VAL A 75 28.45 -17.64 10.05
CA VAL A 75 28.33 -17.69 8.58
C VAL A 75 29.58 -18.35 7.95
N GLU A 76 30.79 -17.95 8.36
CA GLU A 76 32.03 -18.36 7.68
C GLU A 76 32.57 -19.69 8.25
N ASP A 77 32.62 -19.85 9.59
CA ASP A 77 33.19 -21.05 10.21
C ASP A 77 32.17 -22.21 10.29
N LEU A 78 30.90 -21.89 10.67
CA LEU A 78 29.86 -22.92 10.83
C LEU A 78 28.97 -23.08 9.60
N GLN A 79 29.12 -22.22 8.57
CA GLN A 79 28.39 -22.30 7.30
C GLN A 79 26.86 -22.22 7.49
N PHE A 80 26.42 -21.35 8.39
CA PHE A 80 24.99 -21.08 8.57
C PHE A 80 24.39 -20.44 7.30
N ASN A 81 23.12 -20.77 7.03
CA ASN A 81 22.37 -20.04 6.01
C ASN A 81 22.15 -18.59 6.50
N VAL A 82 22.63 -17.62 5.73
CA VAL A 82 22.50 -16.20 6.05
C VAL A 82 21.04 -15.72 6.03
N ASP A 83 20.18 -16.40 5.25
CA ASP A 83 18.74 -16.15 5.11
C ASP A 83 17.89 -17.13 5.95
N THR A 84 18.44 -17.64 7.06
CA THR A 84 17.62 -18.41 8.01
C THR A 84 16.48 -17.56 8.54
N THR A 85 15.30 -18.17 8.74
CA THR A 85 14.11 -17.47 9.22
C THR A 85 13.72 -17.92 10.61
N ASP A 86 13.14 -17.00 11.37
CA ASP A 86 12.46 -17.29 12.64
C ASP A 86 11.01 -17.78 12.40
N GLU A 87 10.22 -17.94 13.46
CA GLU A 87 8.82 -18.40 13.40
C GLU A 87 7.90 -17.40 12.66
N SER A 88 8.29 -16.14 12.58
CA SER A 88 7.56 -15.06 11.87
C SER A 88 8.01 -14.91 10.42
N GLY A 89 8.98 -15.70 9.96
CA GLY A 89 9.60 -15.57 8.64
C GLY A 89 10.60 -14.42 8.54
N GLU A 90 11.04 -13.84 9.67
CA GLU A 90 12.03 -12.77 9.67
C GLU A 90 13.47 -13.32 9.57
N THR A 91 14.33 -12.60 8.82
CA THR A 91 15.72 -12.97 8.58
C THR A 91 16.68 -12.19 9.49
N PRO A 92 17.94 -12.62 9.68
CA PRO A 92 18.96 -11.82 10.37
C PRO A 92 19.16 -10.44 9.75
N LEU A 93 18.96 -10.30 8.42
CA LEU A 93 19.02 -9.01 7.73
C LEU A 93 17.89 -8.09 8.19
N SER A 94 16.65 -8.58 8.28
CA SER A 94 15.52 -7.78 8.77
C SER A 94 15.75 -7.30 10.21
N TYR A 95 16.24 -8.19 11.07
CA TYR A 95 16.61 -7.86 12.46
C TYR A 95 17.67 -6.73 12.54
N ALA A 96 18.71 -6.81 11.71
CA ALA A 96 19.74 -5.77 11.64
C ALA A 96 19.20 -4.44 11.11
N VAL A 97 18.30 -4.48 10.12
CA VAL A 97 17.65 -3.29 9.54
C VAL A 97 16.73 -2.62 10.57
N VAL A 98 15.86 -3.38 11.23
CA VAL A 98 14.92 -2.87 12.23
C VAL A 98 15.66 -2.18 13.38
N ASN A 99 16.83 -2.67 13.77
CA ASN A 99 17.64 -2.06 14.82
C ASN A 99 18.67 -1.03 14.33
N GLY A 100 18.67 -0.73 13.03
CA GLY A 100 19.52 0.33 12.49
C GLY A 100 21.01 0.01 12.45
N VAL A 101 21.41 -1.26 12.49
CA VAL A 101 22.82 -1.70 12.61
C VAL A 101 23.48 -1.79 11.25
N VAL A 102 23.85 -0.64 10.68
CA VAL A 102 24.38 -0.49 9.31
C VAL A 102 25.51 -1.46 8.98
N ASN A 103 26.49 -1.62 9.90
CA ASN A 103 27.64 -2.48 9.65
C ASN A 103 27.25 -3.95 9.51
N THR A 104 26.27 -4.41 10.28
CA THR A 104 25.78 -5.79 10.20
C THR A 104 24.94 -5.99 8.95
N VAL A 105 24.10 -4.98 8.57
CA VAL A 105 23.39 -5.00 7.29
C VAL A 105 24.38 -5.18 6.13
N ARG A 106 25.45 -4.37 6.12
CA ARG A 106 26.49 -4.49 5.09
C ARG A 106 27.15 -5.88 5.11
N TYR A 107 27.55 -6.36 6.29
CA TYR A 107 28.17 -7.66 6.45
C TYR A 107 27.30 -8.80 5.90
N LEU A 108 26.02 -8.84 6.28
CA LEU A 108 25.09 -9.88 5.84
C LEU A 108 24.89 -9.86 4.32
N LEU A 109 24.71 -8.67 3.74
CA LEU A 109 24.58 -8.50 2.28
C LEU A 109 25.85 -8.88 1.53
N ASP A 110 27.05 -8.58 2.10
CA ASP A 110 28.33 -8.98 1.52
C ASP A 110 28.52 -10.51 1.53
N HIS A 111 27.82 -11.23 2.41
CA HIS A 111 27.83 -12.69 2.52
C HIS A 111 26.60 -13.35 1.90
N GLY A 112 25.90 -12.64 1.02
CA GLY A 112 24.86 -13.20 0.16
C GLY A 112 23.46 -13.21 0.73
N ALA A 113 23.17 -12.43 1.80
CA ALA A 113 21.81 -12.25 2.26
C ALA A 113 20.93 -11.65 1.15
N ASN A 114 19.73 -12.22 0.95
CA ASN A 114 18.77 -11.75 -0.02
C ASN A 114 18.09 -10.47 0.48
N PRO A 115 18.32 -9.28 -0.15
CA PRO A 115 17.69 -8.03 0.26
C PRO A 115 16.18 -8.00 0.02
N ASP A 116 15.68 -8.85 -0.89
CA ASP A 116 14.30 -8.88 -1.36
C ASP A 116 13.49 -10.05 -0.77
N GLU A 117 14.03 -10.74 0.27
CA GLU A 117 13.27 -11.76 0.97
C GLU A 117 12.00 -11.16 1.58
N PRO A 118 10.81 -11.66 1.20
CA PRO A 118 9.55 -11.15 1.72
C PRO A 118 9.32 -11.59 3.17
N ILE A 119 9.09 -10.67 4.07
CA ILE A 119 8.97 -10.88 5.50
C ILE A 119 7.51 -10.77 5.92
N GLY A 120 7.06 -11.77 6.69
CA GLY A 120 5.73 -11.80 7.29
C GLY A 120 4.57 -11.77 6.29
N ASP A 121 3.35 -11.68 6.80
CA ASP A 121 2.11 -11.68 6.01
C ASP A 121 2.00 -10.48 5.06
N LEU A 122 2.63 -9.37 5.41
CA LEU A 122 2.62 -8.14 4.61
C LEU A 122 3.59 -8.20 3.42
N ARG A 123 4.45 -9.20 3.37
CA ARG A 123 5.47 -9.40 2.34
C ARG A 123 6.38 -8.17 2.15
N CYS A 124 6.70 -7.48 3.24
CA CYS A 124 7.62 -6.36 3.21
C CYS A 124 9.07 -6.87 3.09
N THR A 125 9.94 -6.12 2.41
CA THR A 125 11.37 -6.42 2.33
C THR A 125 12.17 -5.56 3.31
N ALA A 126 13.44 -5.85 3.46
CA ALA A 126 14.38 -5.03 4.23
C ALA A 126 14.36 -3.56 3.80
N LEU A 127 14.19 -3.27 2.49
CA LEU A 127 14.08 -1.90 1.98
C LEU A 127 12.82 -1.17 2.47
N HIS A 128 11.66 -1.85 2.51
CA HIS A 128 10.44 -1.28 3.10
C HIS A 128 10.65 -0.88 4.56
N MET A 129 11.27 -1.77 5.35
CA MET A 129 11.56 -1.51 6.76
C MET A 129 12.52 -0.32 6.95
N ALA A 130 13.59 -0.27 6.16
CA ALA A 130 14.56 0.84 6.21
C ALA A 130 13.90 2.19 5.89
N VAL A 131 13.00 2.22 4.88
CA VAL A 131 12.25 3.42 4.52
C VAL A 131 11.24 3.79 5.60
N THR A 132 10.51 2.83 6.17
CA THR A 132 9.55 3.09 7.27
C THR A 132 10.21 3.74 8.48
N GLN A 133 11.50 3.45 8.72
CA GLN A 133 12.29 4.06 9.79
C GLN A 133 12.97 5.38 9.36
N GLY A 134 12.90 5.75 8.09
CA GLY A 134 13.61 6.89 7.55
C GLY A 134 15.14 6.74 7.57
N ASN A 135 15.67 5.51 7.67
CA ASN A 135 17.11 5.26 7.75
C ASN A 135 17.76 5.31 6.37
N CYS A 136 18.11 6.53 5.95
CA CYS A 136 18.69 6.78 4.63
C CYS A 136 20.02 6.07 4.39
N GLU A 137 20.80 5.76 5.44
CA GLU A 137 22.08 5.07 5.28
C GLU A 137 21.84 3.60 4.91
N ILE A 138 20.92 2.91 5.62
CA ILE A 138 20.54 1.54 5.30
C ILE A 138 19.87 1.46 3.93
N VAL A 139 18.97 2.41 3.59
CA VAL A 139 18.37 2.51 2.25
C VAL A 139 19.44 2.51 1.16
N LYS A 140 20.47 3.36 1.29
CA LYS A 140 21.58 3.39 0.32
C LYS A 140 22.37 2.09 0.26
N VAL A 141 22.62 1.46 1.40
CA VAL A 141 23.33 0.17 1.44
C VAL A 141 22.53 -0.90 0.72
N LEU A 142 21.24 -1.06 1.03
CA LEU A 142 20.38 -2.05 0.40
C LEU A 142 20.31 -1.87 -1.12
N LEU A 143 20.06 -0.64 -1.58
CA LEU A 143 20.02 -0.33 -3.02
C LEU A 143 21.35 -0.57 -3.72
N SER A 144 22.48 -0.23 -3.08
CA SER A 144 23.82 -0.51 -3.64
C SER A 144 24.14 -2.00 -3.75
N LYS A 145 23.41 -2.84 -3.01
CA LYS A 145 23.51 -4.31 -3.01
C LYS A 145 22.42 -4.99 -3.83
N GLY A 146 21.69 -4.22 -4.63
CA GLY A 146 20.75 -4.74 -5.62
C GLY A 146 19.33 -4.98 -5.14
N ALA A 147 18.93 -4.41 -3.99
CA ALA A 147 17.54 -4.47 -3.56
C ALA A 147 16.61 -3.88 -4.63
N ASP A 148 15.49 -4.56 -4.91
CA ASP A 148 14.48 -4.09 -5.86
C ASP A 148 13.78 -2.84 -5.29
N VAL A 149 14.09 -1.68 -5.86
CA VAL A 149 13.52 -0.39 -5.47
C VAL A 149 12.00 -0.34 -5.68
N ASN A 150 11.46 -1.18 -6.56
CA ASN A 150 10.05 -1.27 -6.93
C ASN A 150 9.34 -2.51 -6.38
N PHE A 151 9.97 -3.23 -5.45
CA PHE A 151 9.33 -4.40 -4.82
C PHE A 151 7.98 -3.99 -4.22
N TYR A 152 6.97 -4.82 -4.45
CA TYR A 152 5.60 -4.52 -4.05
C TYR A 152 5.17 -5.35 -2.85
N CYS A 153 4.81 -4.70 -1.76
CA CYS A 153 4.19 -5.29 -0.58
C CYS A 153 2.76 -4.76 -0.37
N HIS A 154 2.08 -5.21 0.68
CA HIS A 154 0.71 -4.75 0.96
C HIS A 154 0.58 -3.23 1.20
N TRP A 155 1.66 -2.55 1.56
CA TRP A 155 1.72 -1.09 1.72
C TRP A 155 2.17 -0.36 0.45
N GLY A 156 2.35 -1.10 -0.65
CA GLY A 156 2.86 -0.59 -1.92
C GLY A 156 4.37 -0.77 -2.07
N THR A 157 5.00 0.13 -2.79
CA THR A 157 6.46 0.16 -2.96
C THR A 157 7.12 1.00 -1.86
N PRO A 158 8.45 0.90 -1.67
CA PRO A 158 9.17 1.79 -0.75
C PRO A 158 8.87 3.28 -0.98
N LEU A 159 8.63 3.68 -2.24
CA LEU A 159 8.29 5.06 -2.60
C LEU A 159 6.93 5.51 -2.04
N HIS A 160 5.93 4.62 -1.98
CA HIS A 160 4.63 4.90 -1.34
C HIS A 160 4.81 5.15 0.16
N ILE A 161 5.64 4.34 0.82
CA ILE A 161 5.95 4.51 2.25
C ILE A 161 6.63 5.86 2.49
N ALA A 162 7.66 6.20 1.69
CA ALA A 162 8.33 7.49 1.80
C ALA A 162 7.34 8.66 1.60
N ALA A 163 6.38 8.52 0.67
CA ALA A 163 5.34 9.50 0.41
C ALA A 163 4.37 9.66 1.59
N ALA A 164 3.91 8.55 2.19
CA ALA A 164 2.98 8.55 3.32
C ALA A 164 3.58 9.19 4.57
N TYR A 165 4.80 8.81 4.91
CA TYR A 165 5.48 9.31 6.11
C TYR A 165 6.15 10.68 5.91
N GLY A 166 6.37 11.12 4.67
CA GLY A 166 7.01 12.40 4.37
C GLY A 166 8.54 12.36 4.48
N PHE A 167 9.14 11.22 4.21
CA PHE A 167 10.59 11.03 4.24
C PHE A 167 11.23 11.50 2.92
N ASP A 168 11.33 12.82 2.77
CA ASP A 168 11.82 13.48 1.54
C ASP A 168 13.25 13.09 1.16
N ASP A 169 14.14 12.83 2.11
CA ASP A 169 15.49 12.36 1.80
C ASP A 169 15.54 10.90 1.34
N ALA A 170 14.77 10.01 1.98
CA ALA A 170 14.63 8.63 1.51
C ALA A 170 13.98 8.59 0.12
N MET A 171 12.94 9.42 -0.11
CA MET A 171 12.30 9.57 -1.41
C MET A 171 13.29 9.98 -2.52
N LYS A 172 14.16 10.95 -2.27
CA LYS A 172 15.21 11.34 -3.23
C LYS A 172 16.12 10.18 -3.57
N ILE A 173 16.60 9.44 -2.55
CA ILE A 173 17.45 8.27 -2.76
C ILE A 173 16.75 7.22 -3.62
N LEU A 174 15.46 6.92 -3.33
CA LEU A 174 14.68 5.96 -4.12
C LEU A 174 14.53 6.41 -5.57
N LEU A 175 14.19 7.68 -5.80
CA LEU A 175 14.05 8.26 -7.14
C LEU A 175 15.39 8.27 -7.91
N ASP A 176 16.51 8.57 -7.24
CA ASP A 176 17.84 8.51 -7.83
C ASP A 176 18.25 7.07 -8.26
N HIS A 177 17.60 6.05 -7.66
CA HIS A 177 17.75 4.63 -8.03
C HIS A 177 16.60 4.11 -8.90
N ASN A 178 15.93 5.00 -9.67
CA ASN A 178 14.88 4.68 -10.63
C ASN A 178 13.62 4.05 -10.01
N ALA A 179 13.22 4.48 -8.81
CA ALA A 179 11.90 4.13 -8.30
C ALA A 179 10.81 4.63 -9.25
N ASP A 180 9.85 3.76 -9.59
CA ASP A 180 8.71 4.11 -10.44
C ASP A 180 7.73 5.00 -9.67
N CYS A 181 7.74 6.31 -9.97
CA CYS A 181 6.87 7.29 -9.33
C CYS A 181 5.40 7.17 -9.76
N ASN A 182 5.09 6.30 -10.73
CA ASN A 182 3.75 6.07 -11.27
C ASN A 182 3.20 4.69 -10.91
N LYS A 183 3.95 3.88 -10.16
CA LYS A 183 3.46 2.60 -9.66
C LYS A 183 2.23 2.83 -8.79
N SER A 184 1.15 2.10 -9.07
CA SER A 184 -0.12 2.25 -8.34
C SER A 184 -0.32 1.08 -7.37
N VAL A 185 -0.72 1.35 -6.14
CA VAL A 185 -1.11 0.33 -5.15
C VAL A 185 -2.53 -0.17 -5.40
N CYS A 186 -3.41 0.76 -5.68
CA CYS A 186 -4.76 0.56 -6.20
C CYS A 186 -4.89 1.40 -7.47
N ILE A 187 -6.01 1.32 -8.18
CA ILE A 187 -6.17 2.07 -9.45
C ILE A 187 -5.81 3.56 -9.37
N ALA A 188 -5.85 4.14 -8.17
CA ALA A 188 -5.66 5.59 -8.01
C ALA A 188 -4.56 5.98 -7.01
N ASP A 189 -4.03 5.06 -6.22
CA ASP A 189 -3.08 5.40 -5.17
C ASP A 189 -1.64 5.29 -5.68
N THR A 190 -1.23 6.30 -6.45
CA THR A 190 0.17 6.52 -6.81
C THR A 190 0.92 7.21 -5.65
N PRO A 191 2.27 7.18 -5.61
CA PRO A 191 3.03 7.93 -4.60
C PRO A 191 2.63 9.41 -4.51
N LEU A 192 2.25 10.03 -5.64
CA LEU A 192 1.79 11.43 -5.67
C LEU A 192 0.47 11.60 -4.92
N ILE A 193 -0.51 10.74 -5.16
CA ILE A 193 -1.81 10.78 -4.46
C ILE A 193 -1.64 10.50 -2.96
N VAL A 194 -0.79 9.53 -2.61
CA VAL A 194 -0.46 9.24 -1.21
C VAL A 194 0.18 10.46 -0.53
N ALA A 195 1.13 11.13 -1.19
CA ALA A 195 1.78 12.34 -0.66
C ALA A 195 0.78 13.50 -0.47
N LEU A 196 -0.16 13.68 -1.40
CA LEU A 196 -1.22 14.70 -1.30
C LEU A 196 -2.13 14.41 -0.11
N ARG A 197 -2.70 13.20 0.01
CA ARG A 197 -3.57 12.82 1.13
C ARG A 197 -2.87 12.85 2.49
N ALA A 198 -1.57 12.55 2.52
CA ALA A 198 -0.76 12.64 3.72
C ALA A 198 -0.23 14.08 4.01
N HIS A 199 -0.62 15.08 3.21
CA HIS A 199 -0.21 16.49 3.33
C HIS A 199 1.32 16.70 3.28
N ARG A 200 2.06 15.87 2.49
CA ARG A 200 3.53 15.87 2.40
C ARG A 200 4.02 16.75 1.23
N GLN A 201 3.89 18.06 1.38
CA GLN A 201 4.16 19.04 0.30
C GLN A 201 5.56 18.91 -0.33
N LYS A 202 6.61 18.60 0.45
CA LYS A 202 7.94 18.39 -0.10
C LYS A 202 8.01 17.16 -1.00
N CYS A 203 7.39 16.05 -0.57
CA CYS A 203 7.30 14.83 -1.36
C CYS A 203 6.51 15.06 -2.66
N VAL A 204 5.39 15.82 -2.60
CA VAL A 204 4.63 16.21 -3.79
C VAL A 204 5.52 16.94 -4.81
N LYS A 205 6.31 17.91 -4.36
CA LYS A 205 7.24 18.65 -5.24
C LYS A 205 8.34 17.76 -5.84
N LEU A 206 8.86 16.81 -5.06
CA LEU A 206 9.86 15.84 -5.54
C LEU A 206 9.27 14.90 -6.59
N LEU A 207 8.08 14.39 -6.37
CA LEU A 207 7.39 13.48 -7.30
C LEU A 207 7.02 14.19 -8.61
N ILE A 208 6.52 15.44 -8.54
CA ILE A 208 6.28 16.25 -9.74
C ILE A 208 7.58 16.46 -10.52
N LYS A 209 8.69 16.77 -9.84
CA LYS A 209 10.01 16.94 -10.48
C LYS A 209 10.52 15.64 -11.10
N ALA A 210 10.20 14.49 -10.51
CA ALA A 210 10.56 13.17 -11.02
C ALA A 210 9.69 12.70 -12.20
N GLY A 211 8.69 13.47 -12.62
CA GLY A 211 7.81 13.13 -13.74
C GLY A 211 6.61 12.27 -13.35
N ALA A 212 6.12 12.41 -12.13
CA ALA A 212 4.89 11.74 -11.72
C ALA A 212 3.73 12.15 -12.65
N ASP A 213 2.90 11.17 -13.03
CA ASP A 213 1.72 11.39 -13.86
C ASP A 213 0.71 12.29 -13.12
N LEU A 214 0.37 13.41 -13.75
CA LEU A 214 -0.60 14.38 -13.24
C LEU A 214 -2.01 14.13 -13.77
N LYS A 215 -2.16 13.14 -14.67
CA LYS A 215 -3.44 12.71 -15.21
C LYS A 215 -4.08 11.79 -14.19
N GLY A 216 -5.17 12.18 -13.63
CA GLY A 216 -6.02 11.35 -12.81
C GLY A 216 -7.39 11.21 -13.44
N VAL A 217 -8.19 10.30 -12.95
CA VAL A 217 -9.58 10.11 -13.39
C VAL A 217 -10.52 10.45 -12.24
N GLY A 218 -11.47 11.31 -12.51
CA GLY A 218 -12.50 11.67 -11.54
C GLY A 218 -11.92 12.31 -10.27
N SER A 219 -12.52 12.00 -9.13
CA SER A 219 -12.12 12.53 -7.82
C SER A 219 -10.71 12.10 -7.36
N ALA A 220 -10.06 11.17 -8.08
CA ALA A 220 -8.68 10.77 -7.82
C ALA A 220 -7.66 11.53 -8.70
N ALA A 221 -8.07 12.50 -9.51
CA ALA A 221 -7.14 13.37 -10.19
C ALA A 221 -6.31 14.18 -9.17
N PRO A 222 -4.97 14.27 -9.32
CA PRO A 222 -4.12 14.97 -8.34
C PRO A 222 -4.57 16.40 -8.04
N ILE A 223 -5.09 17.10 -9.05
CA ILE A 223 -5.61 18.47 -8.90
C ILE A 223 -6.87 18.51 -8.02
N ILE A 224 -7.79 17.56 -8.19
CA ILE A 224 -9.00 17.44 -7.36
C ILE A 224 -8.61 17.09 -5.93
N VAL A 225 -7.71 16.10 -5.74
CA VAL A 225 -7.22 15.73 -4.41
C VAL A 225 -6.54 16.91 -3.72
N ALA A 226 -5.72 17.70 -4.42
CA ALA A 226 -5.08 18.87 -3.83
C ALA A 226 -6.11 19.91 -3.34
N ILE A 227 -7.22 20.09 -4.06
CA ILE A 227 -8.30 21.02 -3.69
C ILE A 227 -9.07 20.47 -2.49
N THR A 228 -9.50 19.22 -2.52
CA THR A 228 -10.28 18.59 -1.44
C THR A 228 -9.50 18.52 -0.11
N GLU A 229 -8.18 18.34 -0.20
CA GLU A 229 -7.28 18.36 0.97
C GLU A 229 -6.83 19.78 1.38
N GLY A 230 -7.31 20.82 0.70
CA GLY A 230 -6.97 22.22 1.02
C GLY A 230 -5.51 22.62 0.76
N LEU A 231 -4.83 21.94 -0.14
CA LEU A 231 -3.41 22.09 -0.42
C LEU A 231 -3.13 23.11 -1.54
N THR A 232 -3.48 24.37 -1.32
CA THR A 232 -3.36 25.46 -2.32
C THR A 232 -1.97 25.54 -2.96
N GLU A 233 -0.89 25.37 -2.18
CA GLU A 233 0.48 25.41 -2.73
C GLU A 233 0.79 24.19 -3.61
N CYS A 234 0.24 23.01 -3.28
CA CYS A 234 0.35 21.83 -4.15
C CYS A 234 -0.46 22.04 -5.44
N LEU A 235 -1.66 22.62 -5.34
CA LEU A 235 -2.45 22.99 -6.51
C LEU A 235 -1.65 23.90 -7.47
N ARG A 236 -0.98 24.94 -6.94
CA ARG A 236 -0.07 25.79 -7.76
C ARG A 236 1.04 24.99 -8.43
N CYS A 237 1.65 24.05 -7.70
CA CYS A 237 2.73 23.23 -8.25
C CYS A 237 2.21 22.30 -9.36
N LEU A 238 1.05 21.66 -9.16
CA LEU A 238 0.41 20.79 -10.15
C LEU A 238 0.05 21.55 -11.44
N ILE A 239 -0.57 22.71 -11.31
CA ILE A 239 -0.90 23.59 -12.46
C ILE A 239 0.36 24.00 -13.24
N LYS A 240 1.42 24.42 -12.52
CA LYS A 240 2.71 24.79 -13.15
C LYS A 240 3.37 23.62 -13.87
N ALA A 241 3.13 22.41 -13.40
CA ALA A 241 3.64 21.17 -14.00
C ALA A 241 2.75 20.65 -15.15
N GLY A 242 1.64 21.31 -15.44
CA GLY A 242 0.76 20.97 -16.58
C GLY A 242 -0.42 20.06 -16.24
N ALA A 243 -0.83 19.99 -14.97
CA ALA A 243 -2.08 19.30 -14.62
C ALA A 243 -3.27 20.01 -15.30
N ASP A 244 -4.22 19.22 -15.82
CA ASP A 244 -5.40 19.74 -16.50
C ASP A 244 -6.38 20.41 -15.50
N PRO A 245 -6.61 21.73 -15.59
CA PRO A 245 -7.52 22.44 -14.71
C PRO A 245 -9.01 22.20 -15.02
N ASN A 246 -9.31 21.44 -16.08
CA ASN A 246 -10.66 21.17 -16.55
C ASN A 246 -11.06 19.69 -16.44
N VAL A 247 -10.27 18.86 -15.73
CA VAL A 247 -10.62 17.46 -15.49
C VAL A 247 -11.89 17.38 -14.64
N LEU A 248 -12.87 16.59 -15.08
CA LEU A 248 -14.11 16.40 -14.33
C LEU A 248 -13.91 15.42 -13.18
N ASP A 249 -14.51 15.72 -12.03
CA ASP A 249 -14.62 14.77 -10.93
C ASP A 249 -15.59 13.61 -11.25
N ASP A 250 -15.83 12.72 -10.30
CA ASP A 250 -16.73 11.58 -10.49
C ASP A 250 -18.20 11.99 -10.71
N PHE A 251 -18.57 13.22 -10.37
CA PHE A 251 -19.92 13.75 -10.48
C PHE A 251 -20.09 14.82 -11.57
N GLY A 252 -19.05 15.01 -12.39
CA GLY A 252 -19.04 15.94 -13.50
C GLY A 252 -18.77 17.40 -13.11
N CYS A 253 -18.24 17.65 -11.90
CA CYS A 253 -17.85 18.98 -11.46
C CYS A 253 -16.42 19.31 -11.93
N LEU A 254 -16.20 20.55 -12.33
CA LEU A 254 -14.87 21.09 -12.65
C LEU A 254 -14.08 21.38 -11.35
N PRO A 255 -12.74 21.39 -11.38
CA PRO A 255 -11.91 21.75 -10.23
C PRO A 255 -12.27 23.09 -9.60
N ILE A 256 -12.66 24.07 -10.41
CA ILE A 256 -13.09 25.39 -9.92
C ILE A 256 -14.42 25.31 -9.14
N GLU A 257 -15.35 24.44 -9.53
CA GLU A 257 -16.59 24.21 -8.80
C GLU A 257 -16.33 23.48 -7.50
N VAL A 258 -15.42 22.46 -7.51
CA VAL A 258 -14.96 21.76 -6.30
C VAL A 258 -14.27 22.74 -5.34
N ALA A 259 -13.44 23.65 -5.84
CA ALA A 259 -12.81 24.68 -5.01
C ALA A 259 -13.84 25.65 -4.39
N ALA A 260 -14.87 26.00 -5.14
CA ALA A 260 -15.96 26.86 -4.65
C ALA A 260 -16.79 26.16 -3.57
N SER A 261 -17.10 24.86 -3.72
CA SER A 261 -17.85 24.08 -2.72
C SER A 261 -17.07 23.93 -1.40
N HIS A 262 -15.73 23.87 -1.46
CA HIS A 262 -14.87 23.89 -0.27
C HIS A 262 -14.61 25.30 0.28
N ASN A 263 -15.31 26.33 -0.20
CA ASN A 263 -15.11 27.74 0.18
C ASN A 263 -13.67 28.25 0.00
N SER A 264 -12.85 27.58 -0.84
CA SER A 264 -11.47 27.97 -1.10
C SER A 264 -11.39 29.07 -2.17
N ARG A 265 -11.64 30.32 -1.77
CA ARG A 265 -11.51 31.48 -2.67
C ARG A 265 -10.10 31.58 -3.31
N ALA A 266 -9.06 31.11 -2.59
CA ALA A 266 -7.69 31.11 -3.08
C ALA A 266 -7.53 30.15 -4.28
N ASP A 267 -8.11 28.97 -4.20
CA ASP A 267 -8.05 27.97 -5.27
C ASP A 267 -8.91 28.37 -6.46
N VAL A 268 -10.12 28.90 -6.20
CA VAL A 268 -10.98 29.50 -7.25
C VAL A 268 -10.21 30.60 -8.02
N LYS A 269 -9.49 31.48 -7.31
CA LYS A 269 -8.67 32.53 -7.94
C LYS A 269 -7.53 31.97 -8.81
N ILE A 270 -6.94 30.85 -8.44
CA ILE A 270 -5.90 30.19 -9.22
C ILE A 270 -6.48 29.57 -10.49
N LEU A 271 -7.64 28.92 -10.38
CA LEU A 271 -8.27 28.17 -11.46
C LEU A 271 -9.04 29.07 -12.44
N PHE A 272 -9.55 30.20 -11.97
CA PHE A 272 -10.40 31.11 -12.75
C PHE A 272 -9.83 31.48 -14.13
N PRO A 273 -8.56 31.89 -14.28
CA PRO A 273 -8.01 32.26 -15.59
C PRO A 273 -7.74 31.03 -16.50
N LEU A 274 -7.85 29.81 -15.98
CA LEU A 274 -7.51 28.55 -16.66
C LEU A 274 -8.76 27.75 -17.05
N THR A 275 -9.93 28.14 -16.53
CA THR A 275 -11.20 27.45 -16.76
C THR A 275 -12.06 28.24 -17.73
N SER A 276 -12.60 27.53 -18.73
CA SER A 276 -13.56 28.15 -19.65
C SER A 276 -14.88 28.51 -18.96
N CYS A 277 -15.56 29.54 -19.45
CA CYS A 277 -16.85 30.00 -18.90
C CYS A 277 -17.85 28.82 -18.83
N ILE A 278 -18.42 28.61 -17.64
CA ILE A 278 -19.46 27.61 -17.41
C ILE A 278 -20.80 28.19 -17.80
N PRO A 279 -21.53 27.63 -18.77
CA PRO A 279 -22.76 28.23 -19.30
C PRO A 279 -23.88 28.44 -18.27
N SER A 280 -23.90 27.63 -17.20
CA SER A 280 -24.89 27.76 -16.11
C SER A 280 -24.59 28.91 -15.13
N VAL A 281 -23.37 29.44 -15.13
CA VAL A 281 -22.94 30.53 -14.24
C VAL A 281 -23.23 31.86 -14.91
N ARG A 282 -24.25 32.57 -14.43
CA ARG A 282 -24.71 33.87 -15.03
C ARG A 282 -23.67 34.97 -14.87
N ASP A 283 -23.02 35.04 -13.71
CA ASP A 283 -21.96 35.99 -13.41
C ASP A 283 -20.61 35.28 -13.42
N TRP A 284 -19.88 35.42 -14.54
CA TRP A 284 -18.57 34.81 -14.68
C TRP A 284 -17.52 35.65 -13.97
N SER A 285 -17.56 35.62 -12.66
CA SER A 285 -16.60 36.21 -11.74
C SER A 285 -16.28 35.22 -10.60
N ILE A 286 -15.21 35.46 -9.86
CA ILE A 286 -14.85 34.62 -8.70
C ILE A 286 -16.01 34.56 -7.69
N ASP A 287 -16.63 35.71 -7.41
CA ASP A 287 -17.77 35.82 -6.49
C ASP A 287 -19.02 35.17 -7.06
N GLY A 288 -19.27 35.35 -8.36
CA GLY A 288 -20.42 34.75 -9.04
C GLY A 288 -20.33 33.23 -9.10
N ILE A 289 -19.13 32.64 -9.32
CA ILE A 289 -18.93 31.19 -9.26
C ILE A 289 -19.20 30.66 -7.86
N ILE A 290 -18.65 31.30 -6.83
CA ILE A 290 -18.86 30.89 -5.42
C ILE A 290 -20.35 30.99 -5.06
N ALA A 291 -21.01 32.07 -5.44
CA ALA A 291 -22.43 32.24 -5.20
C ALA A 291 -23.30 31.20 -5.93
N HIS A 292 -22.95 30.89 -7.20
CA HIS A 292 -23.64 29.88 -7.99
C HIS A 292 -23.53 28.47 -7.35
N VAL A 293 -22.35 28.09 -6.93
CA VAL A 293 -22.12 26.76 -6.29
C VAL A 293 -22.86 26.69 -4.96
N LYS A 294 -22.81 27.75 -4.12
CA LYS A 294 -23.54 27.80 -2.85
C LYS A 294 -25.03 27.69 -3.03
N SER A 295 -25.61 28.42 -4.00
CA SER A 295 -27.05 28.34 -4.30
C SER A 295 -27.45 26.92 -4.71
N ARG A 296 -26.62 26.24 -5.52
CA ARG A 296 -26.85 24.81 -5.88
C ARG A 296 -26.80 23.91 -4.66
N GLU A 297 -25.90 24.16 -3.72
CA GLU A 297 -25.76 23.36 -2.49
C GLU A 297 -26.93 23.61 -1.53
N GLU A 298 -27.38 24.85 -1.38
CA GLU A 298 -28.53 25.19 -0.54
C GLU A 298 -29.82 24.54 -1.06
N ASP A 299 -29.96 24.44 -2.38
CA ASP A 299 -31.10 23.82 -3.05
C ASP A 299 -30.95 22.28 -3.18
N ASP A 300 -29.79 21.71 -2.86
CA ASP A 300 -29.57 20.27 -3.01
C ASP A 300 -30.18 19.47 -1.84
N PRO A 301 -31.24 18.68 -2.09
CA PRO A 301 -31.90 17.90 -1.05
C PRO A 301 -30.97 16.89 -0.35
N ILE A 302 -29.88 16.51 -1.01
CA ILE A 302 -28.92 15.52 -0.48
C ILE A 302 -28.09 16.12 0.66
N LEU A 303 -27.63 17.36 0.49
CA LEU A 303 -26.79 18.03 1.51
C LEU A 303 -27.59 18.42 2.74
N ASN A 304 -28.90 18.64 2.59
CA ASN A 304 -29.81 18.97 3.68
C ASN A 304 -30.38 17.72 4.38
N MET A 305 -29.98 16.51 3.95
CA MET A 305 -30.49 15.26 4.49
C MET A 305 -29.73 14.82 5.74
N ASN A 306 -30.45 14.25 6.72
CA ASN A 306 -29.81 13.62 7.88
C ASN A 306 -28.90 12.45 7.41
N PRO A 307 -27.62 12.42 7.83
CA PRO A 307 -26.65 11.37 7.43
C PRO A 307 -27.16 9.94 7.65
N ALA A 308 -27.93 9.71 8.74
CA ALA A 308 -28.51 8.41 9.05
C ALA A 308 -29.52 7.92 7.96
N ASN A 309 -30.15 8.84 7.25
CA ASN A 309 -31.15 8.53 6.21
C ASN A 309 -30.52 8.42 4.81
N MET A 310 -29.30 8.93 4.60
CA MET A 310 -28.65 8.96 3.29
C MET A 310 -28.50 7.58 2.68
N LYS A 311 -28.10 6.58 3.47
CA LYS A 311 -27.98 5.19 3.04
C LYS A 311 -29.32 4.60 2.57
N LEU A 312 -30.40 4.93 3.27
CA LEU A 312 -31.75 4.46 2.91
C LEU A 312 -32.19 5.10 1.60
N GLU A 313 -32.02 6.40 1.45
CA GLU A 313 -32.40 7.13 0.23
C GLU A 313 -31.54 6.72 -0.97
N ALA A 314 -30.24 6.48 -0.74
CA ALA A 314 -29.34 5.93 -1.76
C ALA A 314 -29.84 4.55 -2.26
N ASN A 315 -30.25 3.67 -1.33
CA ASN A 315 -30.83 2.37 -1.68
C ASN A 315 -32.15 2.52 -2.47
N LYS A 316 -32.97 3.52 -2.14
CA LYS A 316 -34.22 3.83 -2.89
C LYS A 316 -33.90 4.33 -4.31
N ALA A 317 -32.91 5.25 -4.44
CA ALA A 317 -32.46 5.75 -5.73
C ALA A 317 -31.92 4.62 -6.60
N TYR A 318 -31.09 3.72 -6.03
CA TYR A 318 -30.58 2.54 -6.71
C TYR A 318 -31.71 1.63 -7.24
N ARG A 319 -32.73 1.39 -6.43
CA ARG A 319 -33.90 0.58 -6.87
C ARG A 319 -34.68 1.22 -8.00
N ARG A 320 -34.73 2.54 -8.06
CA ARG A 320 -35.30 3.32 -9.16
C ARG A 320 -34.40 3.41 -10.40
N LYS A 321 -33.22 2.77 -10.36
CA LYS A 321 -32.18 2.78 -11.39
C LYS A 321 -31.53 4.15 -11.60
N ASP A 322 -31.72 5.07 -10.68
CA ASP A 322 -31.03 6.37 -10.65
C ASP A 322 -29.66 6.19 -9.96
N TYR A 323 -28.75 5.59 -10.72
CA TYR A 323 -27.44 5.20 -10.19
C TYR A 323 -26.54 6.38 -9.88
N ILE A 324 -26.69 7.50 -10.60
CA ILE A 324 -25.97 8.75 -10.32
C ILE A 324 -26.42 9.35 -8.98
N ALA A 325 -27.71 9.52 -8.77
CA ALA A 325 -28.21 10.03 -7.49
C ALA A 325 -27.86 9.08 -6.32
N ALA A 326 -27.94 7.75 -6.55
CA ALA A 326 -27.50 6.78 -5.55
C ALA A 326 -26.01 6.92 -5.21
N ALA A 327 -25.15 7.05 -6.23
CA ALA A 327 -23.69 7.21 -6.02
C ALA A 327 -23.36 8.50 -5.27
N ARG A 328 -24.04 9.62 -5.59
CA ARG A 328 -23.88 10.90 -4.87
C ARG A 328 -24.29 10.78 -3.41
N LEU A 329 -25.43 10.16 -3.12
CA LEU A 329 -25.91 9.92 -1.76
C LEU A 329 -24.93 9.03 -0.96
N TYR A 330 -24.41 7.94 -1.57
CA TYR A 330 -23.38 7.13 -0.93
C TYR A 330 -22.09 7.91 -0.70
N ASN A 331 -21.69 8.77 -1.64
CA ASN A 331 -20.51 9.62 -1.49
C ASN A 331 -20.66 10.59 -0.33
N THR A 332 -21.80 11.29 -0.25
CA THR A 332 -22.06 12.20 0.86
C THR A 332 -22.16 11.45 2.19
N ALA A 333 -22.74 10.25 2.22
CA ALA A 333 -22.76 9.43 3.41
C ALA A 333 -21.34 8.99 3.86
N LEU A 334 -20.44 8.74 2.91
CA LEU A 334 -19.05 8.38 3.20
C LEU A 334 -18.22 9.53 3.81
N SER A 335 -18.59 10.79 3.61
CA SER A 335 -17.95 11.91 4.32
C SER A 335 -18.24 11.90 5.83
N TYR A 336 -19.32 11.25 6.25
CA TYR A 336 -19.66 11.04 7.66
C TYR A 336 -19.23 9.68 8.20
N PHE A 337 -19.21 8.66 7.34
CA PHE A 337 -18.91 7.26 7.67
C PHE A 337 -17.88 6.67 6.70
N PRO A 338 -16.61 7.14 6.73
CA PRO A 338 -15.61 6.84 5.70
C PRO A 338 -15.23 5.35 5.61
N GLU A 339 -15.42 4.60 6.68
CA GLU A 339 -15.06 3.16 6.74
C GLU A 339 -16.26 2.21 6.58
N ASP A 340 -17.48 2.73 6.28
CA ASP A 340 -18.65 1.84 6.07
C ASP A 340 -18.48 1.05 4.76
N LYS A 341 -18.06 -0.21 4.91
CA LYS A 341 -17.86 -1.16 3.80
C LYS A 341 -19.08 -1.28 2.87
N THR A 342 -20.29 -1.11 3.43
CA THR A 342 -21.52 -1.29 2.65
C THR A 342 -21.79 -0.08 1.77
N LEU A 343 -21.46 1.12 2.24
CA LEU A 343 -21.55 2.35 1.45
C LEU A 343 -20.59 2.31 0.27
N ILE A 344 -19.31 1.96 0.52
CA ILE A 344 -18.28 1.85 -0.50
C ILE A 344 -18.66 0.79 -1.55
N SER A 345 -19.04 -0.41 -1.10
CA SER A 345 -19.44 -1.50 -2.00
C SER A 345 -20.72 -1.18 -2.80
N ASN A 346 -21.66 -0.46 -2.22
CA ASN A 346 -22.89 -0.08 -2.93
C ASN A 346 -22.61 1.04 -3.95
N ARG A 347 -21.68 1.96 -3.64
CA ARG A 347 -21.21 2.96 -4.62
C ARG A 347 -20.49 2.28 -5.79
N SER A 348 -19.61 1.31 -5.51
CA SER A 348 -18.99 0.47 -6.55
C SER A 348 -20.05 -0.19 -7.46
N LEU A 349 -21.12 -0.70 -6.86
CA LEU A 349 -22.22 -1.30 -7.64
C LEU A 349 -22.94 -0.28 -8.53
N CYS A 350 -23.10 0.96 -8.09
CA CYS A 350 -23.65 2.02 -8.93
C CYS A 350 -22.76 2.28 -10.15
N TRP A 351 -21.45 2.39 -9.93
CA TRP A 351 -20.47 2.56 -11.01
C TRP A 351 -20.48 1.41 -12.01
N LEU A 352 -20.58 0.14 -11.52
CA LEU A 352 -20.73 -1.03 -12.39
C LEU A 352 -21.98 -0.94 -13.28
N LYS A 353 -23.12 -0.50 -12.72
CA LYS A 353 -24.36 -0.34 -13.47
C LYS A 353 -24.34 0.79 -14.49
N MET A 354 -23.44 1.76 -14.32
CA MET A 354 -23.21 2.84 -15.26
C MET A 354 -22.11 2.54 -16.29
N GLY A 355 -21.42 1.41 -16.18
CA GLY A 355 -20.30 1.06 -17.06
C GLY A 355 -18.97 1.74 -16.71
N GLU A 356 -18.88 2.36 -15.54
CA GLU A 356 -17.70 3.08 -15.05
C GLU A 356 -16.75 2.11 -14.33
N GLY A 357 -16.04 1.29 -15.12
CA GLY A 357 -15.22 0.18 -14.60
C GLY A 357 -14.10 0.64 -13.66
N ASP A 358 -13.38 1.71 -13.99
CA ASP A 358 -12.28 2.24 -13.18
C ASP A 358 -12.76 2.77 -11.82
N LYS A 359 -13.90 3.48 -11.80
CA LYS A 359 -14.50 3.99 -10.56
C LYS A 359 -15.00 2.83 -9.69
N ALA A 360 -15.63 1.82 -10.32
CA ALA A 360 -16.11 0.63 -9.65
C ALA A 360 -14.98 -0.17 -9.02
N LEU A 361 -13.87 -0.33 -9.74
CA LEU A 361 -12.71 -1.08 -9.28
C LEU A 361 -12.01 -0.37 -8.13
N ARG A 362 -11.88 0.97 -8.18
CA ARG A 362 -11.34 1.77 -7.08
C ARG A 362 -12.10 1.52 -5.77
N ASP A 363 -13.43 1.67 -5.81
CA ASP A 363 -14.26 1.44 -4.63
C ASP A 363 -14.18 0.00 -4.13
N ALA A 364 -14.17 -0.98 -5.03
CA ALA A 364 -14.06 -2.40 -4.67
C ALA A 364 -12.73 -2.71 -3.99
N GLN A 365 -11.62 -2.14 -4.46
CA GLN A 365 -10.30 -2.32 -3.87
C GLN A 365 -10.19 -1.65 -2.50
N VAL A 366 -10.73 -0.43 -2.33
CA VAL A 366 -10.81 0.22 -1.01
C VAL A 366 -11.61 -0.65 -0.04
N SER A 367 -12.78 -1.14 -0.47
CA SER A 367 -13.61 -2.04 0.35
C SER A 367 -12.86 -3.31 0.75
N ARG A 368 -12.07 -3.89 -0.15
CA ARG A 368 -11.26 -5.09 0.11
C ARG A 368 -10.08 -4.81 1.04
N ALA A 369 -9.42 -3.68 0.90
CA ALA A 369 -8.32 -3.27 1.78
C ALA A 369 -8.78 -3.08 3.22
N LEU A 370 -9.95 -2.45 3.41
CA LEU A 370 -10.55 -2.24 4.74
C LEU A 370 -11.12 -3.53 5.36
N HIS A 371 -11.59 -4.47 4.53
CA HIS A 371 -12.32 -5.67 4.99
C HIS A 371 -11.90 -6.91 4.20
N ARG A 372 -10.73 -7.45 4.52
CA ARG A 372 -10.09 -8.57 3.80
C ARG A 372 -10.93 -9.85 3.77
N ASP A 373 -11.70 -10.10 4.84
CA ASP A 373 -12.52 -11.31 4.99
C ASP A 373 -13.96 -11.14 4.48
N TRP A 374 -14.18 -10.21 3.53
CA TRP A 374 -15.51 -9.97 3.01
C TRP A 374 -15.67 -10.43 1.55
N PRO A 375 -16.33 -11.57 1.28
CA PRO A 375 -16.46 -12.14 -0.06
C PRO A 375 -17.06 -11.18 -1.08
N LYS A 376 -18.00 -10.33 -0.62
CA LYS A 376 -18.66 -9.35 -1.48
C LYS A 376 -17.72 -8.29 -2.04
N ALA A 377 -16.65 -7.94 -1.32
CA ALA A 377 -15.64 -7.01 -1.84
C ALA A 377 -14.84 -7.66 -2.97
N CYS A 378 -14.47 -8.93 -2.81
CA CYS A 378 -13.82 -9.72 -3.87
C CYS A 378 -14.70 -9.83 -5.12
N PHE A 379 -16.01 -10.10 -4.92
CA PHE A 379 -16.97 -10.14 -6.01
C PHE A 379 -17.08 -8.81 -6.77
N ARG A 380 -17.13 -7.67 -6.05
CA ARG A 380 -17.16 -6.34 -6.68
C ARG A 380 -15.90 -6.05 -7.48
N GLU A 381 -14.74 -6.45 -6.95
CA GLU A 381 -13.46 -6.31 -7.66
C GLU A 381 -13.45 -7.14 -8.94
N GLY A 382 -13.80 -8.41 -8.86
CA GLY A 382 -13.90 -9.30 -10.02
C GLY A 382 -14.86 -8.76 -11.08
N ALA A 383 -16.05 -8.29 -10.68
CA ALA A 383 -17.03 -7.70 -11.59
C ALA A 383 -16.53 -6.42 -12.27
N ALA A 384 -15.81 -5.57 -11.55
CA ALA A 384 -15.21 -4.37 -12.12
C ALA A 384 -14.09 -4.72 -13.13
N ARG A 385 -13.25 -5.70 -12.82
CA ARG A 385 -12.22 -6.21 -13.73
C ARG A 385 -12.80 -6.86 -14.99
N MET A 386 -13.91 -7.58 -14.86
CA MET A 386 -14.67 -8.09 -16.01
C MET A 386 -15.09 -6.97 -16.95
N LEU A 387 -15.62 -5.87 -16.41
CA LEU A 387 -16.02 -4.71 -17.18
C LEU A 387 -14.84 -4.05 -17.91
N LEU A 388 -13.66 -4.06 -17.27
CA LEU A 388 -12.41 -3.55 -17.83
C LEU A 388 -11.69 -4.55 -18.76
N LYS A 389 -12.26 -5.75 -18.94
CA LYS A 389 -11.67 -6.85 -19.73
C LYS A 389 -10.33 -7.37 -19.19
N ASP A 390 -10.04 -7.15 -17.91
CA ASP A 390 -8.90 -7.72 -17.19
C ASP A 390 -9.31 -9.08 -16.61
N TYR A 391 -9.52 -10.06 -17.51
CA TYR A 391 -10.12 -11.34 -17.17
C TYR A 391 -9.26 -12.19 -16.24
N GLU A 392 -7.94 -12.11 -16.36
CA GLU A 392 -7.01 -12.85 -15.52
C GLU A 392 -7.16 -12.43 -14.05
N LYS A 393 -7.04 -11.12 -13.78
CA LYS A 393 -7.21 -10.60 -12.43
C LYS A 393 -8.66 -10.67 -11.92
N ALA A 394 -9.64 -10.72 -12.83
CA ALA A 394 -11.02 -11.00 -12.43
C ALA A 394 -11.17 -12.41 -11.85
N CYS A 395 -10.53 -13.41 -12.49
CA CYS A 395 -10.48 -14.78 -11.96
C CYS A 395 -9.83 -14.83 -10.59
N ASP A 396 -8.67 -14.15 -10.41
CA ASP A 396 -7.98 -14.09 -9.13
C ASP A 396 -8.87 -13.53 -8.00
N ALA A 397 -9.58 -12.42 -8.29
CA ALA A 397 -10.47 -11.80 -7.32
C ALA A 397 -11.64 -12.72 -6.94
N PHE A 398 -12.25 -13.45 -7.90
CA PHE A 398 -13.30 -14.39 -7.61
C PHE A 398 -12.80 -15.62 -6.85
N VAL A 399 -11.61 -16.14 -7.19
CA VAL A 399 -10.98 -17.25 -6.44
C VAL A 399 -10.72 -16.85 -5.00
N ASP A 400 -10.24 -15.64 -4.76
CA ASP A 400 -10.06 -15.14 -3.39
C ASP A 400 -11.38 -15.03 -2.64
N GLY A 401 -12.46 -14.62 -3.30
CA GLY A 401 -13.81 -14.62 -2.73
C GLY A 401 -14.27 -16.01 -2.32
N LEU A 402 -14.00 -17.03 -3.13
CA LEU A 402 -14.35 -18.43 -2.84
C LEU A 402 -13.47 -19.05 -1.74
N LYS A 403 -12.24 -18.57 -1.53
CA LYS A 403 -11.41 -18.96 -0.37
C LYS A 403 -12.05 -18.51 0.95
N ILE A 404 -12.74 -17.34 0.93
CA ILE A 404 -13.40 -16.78 2.12
C ILE A 404 -14.79 -17.44 2.33
N ASP A 405 -15.55 -17.63 1.25
CA ASP A 405 -16.91 -18.21 1.28
C ASP A 405 -17.03 -19.34 0.24
N PRO A 406 -16.53 -20.54 0.58
CA PRO A 406 -16.62 -21.70 -0.30
C PRO A 406 -18.08 -22.10 -0.57
N GLY A 407 -18.45 -22.26 -1.84
CA GLY A 407 -19.82 -22.64 -2.25
C GLY A 407 -20.75 -21.44 -2.47
N ASN A 408 -20.24 -20.23 -2.54
CA ASN A 408 -21.00 -19.06 -2.94
C ASN A 408 -21.32 -19.12 -4.44
N ALA A 409 -22.56 -19.52 -4.77
CA ALA A 409 -22.97 -19.75 -6.15
C ALA A 409 -22.82 -18.50 -7.05
N GLU A 410 -23.06 -17.30 -6.51
CA GLU A 410 -22.91 -16.05 -7.28
C GLU A 410 -21.44 -15.83 -7.71
N ILE A 411 -20.49 -16.13 -6.83
CA ILE A 411 -19.05 -16.00 -7.12
C ILE A 411 -18.59 -17.14 -8.05
N GLU A 412 -19.09 -18.37 -7.86
CA GLU A 412 -18.77 -19.50 -8.74
C GLU A 412 -19.22 -19.26 -10.18
N ASP A 413 -20.42 -18.75 -10.37
CA ASP A 413 -20.96 -18.43 -11.69
C ASP A 413 -20.15 -17.31 -12.35
N ALA A 414 -19.81 -16.26 -11.60
CA ALA A 414 -18.97 -15.16 -12.08
C ALA A 414 -17.55 -15.63 -12.45
N LEU A 415 -16.96 -16.54 -11.68
CA LEU A 415 -15.66 -17.13 -12.00
C LEU A 415 -15.72 -17.95 -13.30
N ARG A 416 -16.79 -18.71 -13.49
CA ARG A 416 -17.00 -19.51 -14.70
C ARG A 416 -17.09 -18.61 -15.95
N GLU A 417 -17.81 -17.49 -15.85
CA GLU A 417 -17.91 -16.50 -16.91
C GLU A 417 -16.55 -15.83 -17.21
N ALA A 418 -15.78 -15.48 -16.16
CA ALA A 418 -14.46 -14.90 -16.30
C ALA A 418 -13.46 -15.85 -16.99
N LEU A 419 -13.46 -17.13 -16.60
CA LEU A 419 -12.60 -18.15 -17.23
C LEU A 419 -12.99 -18.39 -18.70
N GLN A 420 -14.27 -18.33 -19.04
CA GLN A 420 -14.72 -18.44 -20.43
C GLN A 420 -14.25 -17.24 -21.26
N SER A 421 -14.38 -16.03 -20.73
CA SER A 421 -13.93 -14.79 -21.37
C SER A 421 -12.42 -14.76 -21.56
N LEU A 422 -11.65 -15.26 -20.59
CA LEU A 422 -10.19 -15.37 -20.67
C LEU A 422 -9.77 -16.32 -21.81
N LYS A 423 -10.38 -17.50 -21.91
CA LYS A 423 -10.12 -18.47 -22.99
C LYS A 423 -10.38 -17.87 -24.37
N ILE A 424 -11.44 -17.11 -24.53
CA ILE A 424 -11.78 -16.45 -25.81
C ILE A 424 -10.73 -15.38 -26.14
N SER A 425 -10.30 -14.59 -25.15
CA SER A 425 -9.28 -13.56 -25.31
C SER A 425 -7.91 -14.14 -25.72
N ASP A 426 -7.50 -15.26 -25.12
CA ASP A 426 -6.24 -15.93 -25.43
C ASP A 426 -6.26 -16.67 -26.77
N GLY A 427 -7.40 -17.19 -27.19
CA GLY A 427 -7.60 -17.73 -28.53
C GLY A 427 -7.43 -16.69 -29.62
N ALA A 428 -8.03 -15.51 -29.42
CA ALA A 428 -7.93 -14.40 -30.37
C ALA A 428 -6.50 -13.81 -30.50
N LYS A 429 -5.65 -13.95 -29.46
CA LYS A 429 -4.23 -13.53 -29.52
C LYS A 429 -3.31 -14.51 -30.25
N LYS A 430 -3.74 -15.76 -30.46
CA LYS A 430 -2.95 -16.79 -31.17
C LYS A 430 -3.21 -16.80 -32.67
N ASP A 431 -4.26 -16.14 -33.14
CA ASP A 431 -4.65 -16.07 -34.55
C ASP A 431 -4.15 -14.76 -35.24
N HIS A 432 -3.36 -13.96 -34.57
CA HIS A 432 -2.66 -12.78 -35.04
C HIS A 432 -1.15 -12.90 -34.81
#